data_75d5e3966de898231bfd06a4c0b32fa2
#
_entry.id   75d5e3966de898231bfd06a4c0b32fa2
#
_cell.length_a   1.000
_cell.length_b   1.000
_cell.length_c   1.000
_cell.angle_alpha   90.00
_cell.angle_beta   90.00
_cell.angle_gamma   90.00
#
_symmetry.space_group_name_H-M   'P 1'
#
loop_
_entity.id
_entity.type
_entity.pdbx_description
1 polymer ?
#
loop_
_entity_poly.entity_id
_entity_poly.type
_entity_poly.pdbx_seq_one_letter_code
_entity_poly.pdbx_strand_id
1 'polypeptide(L)'
;MNARKSLALAVLGFAAVSSAGAQEPKARITVMTFKSAEKGTGAKAASELRDQIKDKFNAKDLYVLPSKDVNNTLEQSGFSASEPLAPNDEKALANLLRADEYVTGNIEKAPTGDYTVNARMVLARDVTLSQALPAVTNKKIGDAMDQVANSLKGALKQLDGEKECVNKARGGDIAGALAAARQGVAAYPSATIARLCAANVYYSQYKAATSHADSVALADSVLTVTRVIAQQDPKSVAALRFNAELYKVIGDSAQSRATLLALIRADPTNDKLITEVINELAGSGHAAEAVPLVKELLDRSPGDPQLLRTAFLVDLAASNWQAAVASGPALIKADTAAADSTYFLRMAAAYVNLQQPDQAITQLQAGIQKYPNNGTLLLSLASSLRKNNRGAEAVDILKRAVVASPNNSQAMLLLADSYAQANQPDSVESLLQRAAALPGADKHTLSQFALGQGGNMYKAANAKEPKDRGSLQAAIKMLQVSDAIEPSVDAKFLIAASAFAVAQSAYNEANTTKSCELATTAQNALALMQPGIDAGATSDVYKTSAAQYVPVLAQFLPASAALVKKLCK
;
A
#
# COMPACT_ATOMS: atom_id res chain seq x y z
N MET A 1 14.88 28.74 -11.49
CA MET A 1 13.63 29.48 -11.20
C MET A 1 12.92 29.71 -12.53
N ASN A 2 12.27 28.66 -13.07
CA ASN A 2 11.45 28.77 -14.28
C ASN A 2 9.99 28.62 -13.82
N ALA A 3 9.34 29.78 -13.67
CA ALA A 3 7.89 29.81 -13.41
C ALA A 3 7.17 29.15 -14.61
N ARG A 4 6.48 28.04 -14.39
CA ARG A 4 5.57 27.44 -15.37
C ARG A 4 4.47 28.46 -15.67
N LYS A 5 4.48 29.01 -16.89
CA LYS A 5 3.36 29.81 -17.40
C LYS A 5 2.27 28.84 -17.83
N SER A 6 1.21 28.74 -17.07
CA SER A 6 -0.01 28.04 -17.48
C SER A 6 -0.90 29.00 -18.26
N LEU A 7 -1.57 28.51 -19.30
CA LEU A 7 -2.57 29.28 -20.06
C LEU A 7 -3.72 29.70 -19.10
N ALA A 8 -3.70 30.94 -18.62
CA ALA A 8 -4.78 31.50 -17.84
C ALA A 8 -5.92 31.92 -18.79
N LEU A 9 -7.14 31.48 -18.48
CA LEU A 9 -8.35 31.87 -19.22
C LEU A 9 -8.57 33.38 -19.13
N ALA A 10 -8.13 34.13 -20.14
CA ALA A 10 -8.61 35.47 -20.40
C ALA A 10 -9.81 35.34 -21.38
N VAL A 11 -11.01 35.35 -20.81
CA VAL A 11 -12.25 35.43 -21.60
C VAL A 11 -12.35 36.84 -22.17
N LEU A 12 -11.78 37.05 -23.34
CA LEU A 12 -12.06 38.22 -24.17
C LEU A 12 -13.21 37.85 -25.10
N GLY A 13 -14.37 38.44 -24.87
CA GLY A 13 -15.53 38.28 -25.71
C GLY A 13 -15.26 38.75 -27.17
N PHE A 14 -15.18 37.81 -28.10
CA PHE A 14 -15.24 38.09 -29.51
C PHE A 14 -16.68 38.29 -29.93
N ALA A 15 -17.03 39.49 -30.31
CA ALA A 15 -18.28 39.79 -30.99
C ALA A 15 -18.35 38.99 -32.30
N ALA A 16 -19.30 38.09 -32.40
CA ALA A 16 -19.59 37.34 -33.62
C ALA A 16 -20.12 38.32 -34.68
N VAL A 17 -19.31 38.63 -35.66
CA VAL A 17 -19.81 39.23 -36.91
C VAL A 17 -20.46 38.09 -37.71
N SER A 18 -21.77 38.01 -37.65
CA SER A 18 -22.59 37.11 -38.48
C SER A 18 -22.51 37.56 -39.92
N SER A 19 -21.63 36.96 -40.75
CA SER A 19 -21.70 36.99 -42.19
C SER A 19 -22.73 35.97 -42.63
N ALA A 20 -23.90 36.44 -43.03
CA ALA A 20 -24.94 35.63 -43.62
C ALA A 20 -24.42 34.88 -44.86
N GLY A 21 -24.47 33.53 -44.86
CA GLY A 21 -24.37 32.70 -46.05
C GLY A 21 -23.21 31.72 -46.19
N ALA A 22 -22.24 31.69 -45.29
CA ALA A 22 -21.22 30.62 -45.32
C ALA A 22 -21.66 29.41 -44.47
N GLN A 23 -21.85 28.27 -45.10
CA GLN A 23 -22.11 27.00 -44.43
C GLN A 23 -20.88 26.71 -43.54
N GLU A 24 -21.08 26.54 -42.21
CA GLU A 24 -20.00 26.21 -41.32
C GLU A 24 -19.29 24.92 -41.75
N PRO A 25 -17.96 24.86 -41.71
CA PRO A 25 -17.23 23.65 -42.07
C PRO A 25 -17.64 22.49 -41.13
N LYS A 26 -17.61 21.26 -41.64
CA LYS A 26 -18.00 20.05 -40.85
C LYS A 26 -17.03 19.81 -39.69
N ALA A 27 -15.74 20.14 -39.87
CA ALA A 27 -14.72 20.01 -38.84
C ALA A 27 -13.62 21.09 -39.00
N ARG A 28 -12.95 21.45 -37.90
CA ARG A 28 -11.88 22.44 -37.84
C ARG A 28 -10.64 21.79 -37.24
N ILE A 29 -9.51 21.93 -37.97
CA ILE A 29 -8.24 21.33 -37.56
C ILE A 29 -7.14 22.39 -37.42
N THR A 30 -6.29 22.20 -36.38
CA THR A 30 -5.04 22.96 -36.26
C THR A 30 -3.82 22.04 -36.24
N VAL A 31 -2.66 22.58 -36.58
CA VAL A 31 -1.39 21.86 -36.51
C VAL A 31 -0.51 22.55 -35.48
N MET A 32 -0.08 21.83 -34.48
CA MET A 32 0.85 22.31 -33.45
C MET A 32 2.28 22.34 -33.96
N THR A 33 3.12 23.18 -33.37
CA THR A 33 4.55 23.16 -33.67
C THR A 33 5.18 21.85 -33.24
N PHE A 34 5.80 21.13 -34.16
CA PHE A 34 6.43 19.82 -33.89
C PHE A 34 7.65 19.97 -32.97
N LYS A 35 7.86 19.01 -32.09
CA LYS A 35 9.10 18.93 -31.30
C LYS A 35 10.27 18.61 -32.21
N SER A 36 11.39 19.33 -32.07
CA SER A 36 12.63 19.11 -32.83
C SER A 36 13.85 19.58 -32.05
N ALA A 37 14.96 18.87 -32.19
CA ALA A 37 16.24 19.31 -31.65
C ALA A 37 16.84 20.48 -32.49
N GLU A 38 16.50 20.57 -33.77
CA GLU A 38 16.93 21.69 -34.64
C GLU A 38 15.96 22.86 -34.51
N LYS A 39 16.49 24.05 -34.19
CA LYS A 39 15.69 25.27 -34.05
C LYS A 39 14.97 25.61 -35.37
N GLY A 40 13.67 25.88 -35.28
CA GLY A 40 12.83 26.27 -36.40
C GLY A 40 12.33 25.10 -37.27
N THR A 41 12.93 23.92 -37.22
CA THR A 41 12.53 22.76 -38.02
C THR A 41 11.10 22.32 -37.69
N GLY A 42 10.72 22.31 -36.40
CA GLY A 42 9.36 21.96 -35.98
C GLY A 42 8.29 22.94 -36.46
N ALA A 43 8.57 24.24 -36.42
CA ALA A 43 7.66 25.27 -36.91
C ALA A 43 7.53 25.20 -38.47
N LYS A 44 8.61 24.92 -39.16
CA LYS A 44 8.59 24.69 -40.62
C LYS A 44 7.76 23.48 -40.98
N ALA A 45 7.94 22.36 -40.28
CA ALA A 45 7.14 21.15 -40.49
C ALA A 45 5.64 21.41 -40.29
N ALA A 46 5.27 22.15 -39.23
CA ALA A 46 3.88 22.50 -38.95
C ALA A 46 3.29 23.39 -40.05
N SER A 47 4.05 24.35 -40.59
CA SER A 47 3.60 25.20 -41.71
C SER A 47 3.39 24.39 -42.98
N GLU A 48 4.35 23.57 -43.36
CA GLU A 48 4.27 22.68 -44.54
C GLU A 48 3.07 21.73 -44.42
N LEU A 49 2.85 21.13 -43.25
CA LEU A 49 1.71 20.24 -43.04
C LEU A 49 0.37 20.97 -43.17
N ARG A 50 0.24 22.21 -42.66
CA ARG A 50 -0.98 23.02 -42.85
C ARG A 50 -1.28 23.25 -44.34
N ASP A 51 -0.27 23.57 -45.12
CA ASP A 51 -0.42 23.81 -46.53
C ASP A 51 -0.80 22.51 -47.27
N GLN A 52 -0.13 21.40 -46.97
CA GLN A 52 -0.49 20.09 -47.51
C GLN A 52 -1.93 19.64 -47.15
N ILE A 53 -2.42 19.93 -45.94
CA ILE A 53 -3.81 19.64 -45.58
C ILE A 53 -4.78 20.51 -46.38
N LYS A 54 -4.50 21.83 -46.55
CA LYS A 54 -5.36 22.71 -47.35
C LYS A 54 -5.48 22.24 -48.82
N ASP A 55 -4.39 21.74 -49.39
CA ASP A 55 -4.39 21.26 -50.77
C ASP A 55 -5.17 19.93 -50.94
N LYS A 56 -5.23 19.10 -49.91
CA LYS A 56 -5.84 17.76 -49.97
C LYS A 56 -7.31 17.71 -49.54
N PHE A 57 -7.80 18.75 -48.86
CA PHE A 57 -9.16 18.77 -48.31
C PHE A 57 -9.95 19.97 -48.82
N ASN A 58 -11.26 19.75 -49.08
CA ASN A 58 -12.16 20.85 -49.30
C ASN A 58 -12.41 21.60 -47.97
N ALA A 59 -12.28 22.93 -47.99
CA ALA A 59 -12.49 23.76 -46.78
C ALA A 59 -13.89 23.64 -46.15
N LYS A 60 -14.91 23.21 -46.94
CA LYS A 60 -16.23 22.90 -46.38
C LYS A 60 -16.29 21.61 -45.58
N ASP A 61 -15.42 20.64 -45.86
CA ASP A 61 -15.34 19.38 -45.14
C ASP A 61 -14.37 19.46 -43.97
N LEU A 62 -13.19 20.08 -44.16
CA LEU A 62 -12.17 20.28 -43.14
C LEU A 62 -11.54 21.65 -43.25
N TYR A 63 -11.81 22.54 -42.32
CA TYR A 63 -11.23 23.88 -42.29
C TYR A 63 -9.94 23.88 -41.49
N VAL A 64 -8.83 24.16 -42.17
CA VAL A 64 -7.52 24.28 -41.54
C VAL A 64 -7.34 25.70 -41.00
N LEU A 65 -7.14 25.80 -39.68
CA LEU A 65 -6.92 27.08 -39.02
C LEU A 65 -5.68 27.78 -39.53
N PRO A 66 -5.79 29.07 -39.94
CA PRO A 66 -4.66 29.84 -40.49
C PRO A 66 -3.53 29.98 -39.46
N SER A 67 -2.27 29.91 -39.92
CA SER A 67 -1.09 30.15 -39.09
C SER A 67 -1.14 31.48 -38.35
N LYS A 68 -1.71 32.51 -38.97
CA LYS A 68 -1.85 33.83 -38.36
C LYS A 68 -2.72 33.79 -37.09
N ASP A 69 -3.83 33.09 -37.15
CA ASP A 69 -4.77 32.98 -36.00
C ASP A 69 -4.15 32.17 -34.89
N VAL A 70 -3.46 31.06 -35.20
CA VAL A 70 -2.72 30.22 -34.26
C VAL A 70 -1.62 31.02 -33.58
N ASN A 71 -0.79 31.73 -34.36
CA ASN A 71 0.33 32.50 -33.83
C ASN A 71 -0.13 33.68 -32.97
N ASN A 72 -1.16 34.42 -33.41
CA ASN A 72 -1.74 35.50 -32.61
C ASN A 72 -2.26 35.00 -31.26
N THR A 73 -2.95 33.85 -31.24
CA THR A 73 -3.46 33.27 -30.01
C THR A 73 -2.32 32.82 -29.09
N LEU A 74 -1.25 32.24 -29.60
CA LEU A 74 -0.05 31.87 -28.85
C LEU A 74 0.61 33.08 -28.23
N GLU A 75 0.88 34.12 -29.03
CA GLU A 75 1.52 35.37 -28.57
C GLU A 75 0.70 36.08 -27.50
N GLN A 76 -0.62 36.18 -27.67
CA GLN A 76 -1.54 36.72 -26.65
C GLN A 76 -1.53 35.92 -25.36
N SER A 77 -1.26 34.62 -25.42
CA SER A 77 -1.14 33.72 -24.28
C SER A 77 0.28 33.66 -23.69
N GLY A 78 1.25 34.45 -24.27
CA GLY A 78 2.63 34.52 -23.80
C GLY A 78 3.50 33.34 -24.20
N PHE A 79 3.10 32.58 -25.22
CA PHE A 79 3.88 31.48 -25.82
C PHE A 79 4.50 31.87 -27.15
N SER A 80 5.63 31.24 -27.47
CA SER A 80 6.29 31.42 -28.79
C SER A 80 5.67 30.49 -29.84
N ALA A 81 5.36 31.03 -31.01
CA ALA A 81 4.86 30.22 -32.12
C ALA A 81 5.92 29.28 -32.71
N SER A 82 7.21 29.52 -32.41
CA SER A 82 8.33 28.69 -32.89
C SER A 82 8.68 27.52 -31.97
N GLU A 83 8.12 27.46 -30.76
CA GLU A 83 8.43 26.44 -29.76
C GLU A 83 7.26 25.45 -29.60
N PRO A 84 7.54 24.15 -29.36
CA PRO A 84 6.50 23.16 -29.10
C PRO A 84 5.84 23.42 -27.75
N LEU A 85 4.54 23.19 -27.66
CA LEU A 85 3.77 23.29 -26.45
C LEU A 85 3.84 21.99 -25.64
N ALA A 86 3.54 22.06 -24.33
CA ALA A 86 3.21 20.89 -23.54
C ALA A 86 1.80 20.38 -23.89
N PRO A 87 1.49 19.09 -23.70
CA PRO A 87 0.20 18.50 -24.12
C PRO A 87 -1.04 19.22 -23.56
N ASN A 88 -0.99 19.71 -22.31
CA ASN A 88 -2.08 20.45 -21.71
C ASN A 88 -2.27 21.83 -22.36
N ASP A 89 -1.19 22.48 -22.79
CA ASP A 89 -1.23 23.76 -23.46
C ASP A 89 -1.66 23.60 -24.93
N GLU A 90 -1.29 22.49 -25.61
CA GLU A 90 -1.83 22.12 -26.93
C GLU A 90 -3.36 21.98 -26.88
N LYS A 91 -3.89 21.28 -25.86
CA LYS A 91 -5.34 21.16 -25.65
C LYS A 91 -6.01 22.53 -25.41
N ALA A 92 -5.41 23.34 -24.54
CA ALA A 92 -5.95 24.67 -24.22
C ALA A 92 -5.98 25.56 -25.47
N LEU A 93 -4.90 25.55 -26.29
CA LEU A 93 -4.84 26.27 -27.56
C LEU A 93 -5.89 25.76 -28.54
N ALA A 94 -6.04 24.45 -28.73
CA ALA A 94 -7.06 23.86 -29.62
C ALA A 94 -8.46 24.30 -29.22
N ASN A 95 -8.78 24.33 -27.93
CA ASN A 95 -10.08 24.79 -27.41
C ASN A 95 -10.30 26.29 -27.65
N LEU A 96 -9.29 27.14 -27.40
CA LEU A 96 -9.37 28.59 -27.68
C LEU A 96 -9.62 28.86 -29.14
N LEU A 97 -9.01 28.09 -30.03
CA LEU A 97 -9.17 28.18 -31.47
C LEU A 97 -10.45 27.50 -31.99
N ARG A 98 -11.24 26.84 -31.09
CA ARG A 98 -12.40 26.04 -31.43
C ARG A 98 -12.09 24.98 -32.50
N ALA A 99 -10.93 24.35 -32.38
CA ALA A 99 -10.57 23.22 -33.24
C ALA A 99 -11.25 21.95 -32.74
N ASP A 100 -11.76 21.11 -33.62
CA ASP A 100 -12.29 19.78 -33.32
C ASP A 100 -11.15 18.77 -33.16
N GLU A 101 -10.15 18.89 -34.03
CA GLU A 101 -8.94 18.07 -34.03
C GLU A 101 -7.68 18.94 -34.07
N TYR A 102 -6.57 18.35 -33.61
CA TYR A 102 -5.25 18.92 -33.88
C TYR A 102 -4.22 17.84 -34.22
N VAL A 103 -3.19 18.21 -34.95
CA VAL A 103 -2.04 17.36 -35.25
C VAL A 103 -0.84 17.87 -34.46
N THR A 104 -0.20 16.93 -33.73
CA THR A 104 1.05 17.18 -32.99
C THR A 104 2.05 16.07 -33.30
N GLY A 105 3.32 16.24 -32.93
CA GLY A 105 4.33 15.23 -33.14
C GLY A 105 5.77 15.71 -32.93
N ASN A 106 6.71 14.90 -33.39
CA ASN A 106 8.13 15.22 -33.42
C ASN A 106 8.72 14.99 -34.80
N ILE A 107 9.74 15.78 -35.13
CA ILE A 107 10.56 15.64 -36.32
C ILE A 107 12.03 15.64 -35.93
N GLU A 108 12.73 14.60 -36.35
CA GLU A 108 14.14 14.38 -36.05
C GLU A 108 14.92 14.24 -37.35
N LYS A 109 16.09 14.89 -37.42
CA LYS A 109 17.00 14.75 -38.52
C LYS A 109 18.08 13.74 -38.19
N ALA A 110 18.16 12.68 -38.97
CA ALA A 110 19.20 11.68 -38.84
C ALA A 110 20.56 12.21 -39.34
N PRO A 111 21.68 11.62 -38.92
CA PRO A 111 23.00 11.93 -39.43
C PRO A 111 23.12 11.77 -40.97
N THR A 112 22.29 10.91 -41.56
CA THR A 112 22.15 10.72 -43.01
C THR A 112 21.53 11.91 -43.74
N GLY A 113 20.96 12.86 -42.99
CA GLY A 113 20.24 14.01 -43.51
C GLY A 113 18.75 13.80 -43.71
N ASP A 114 18.25 12.60 -43.49
CA ASP A 114 16.83 12.26 -43.59
C ASP A 114 16.04 12.78 -42.39
N TYR A 115 14.81 13.22 -42.61
CA TYR A 115 13.87 13.64 -41.56
C TYR A 115 12.93 12.49 -41.24
N THR A 116 12.89 12.07 -39.99
CA THR A 116 11.88 11.12 -39.46
C THR A 116 10.82 11.87 -38.69
N VAL A 117 9.57 11.69 -39.09
CA VAL A 117 8.39 12.36 -38.53
C VAL A 117 7.49 11.33 -37.89
N ASN A 118 7.16 11.55 -36.62
CA ASN A 118 6.13 10.82 -35.90
C ASN A 118 5.02 11.82 -35.56
N ALA A 119 3.88 11.69 -36.20
CA ALA A 119 2.73 12.56 -36.03
C ALA A 119 1.54 11.84 -35.43
N ARG A 120 0.68 12.57 -34.75
CA ARG A 120 -0.54 12.07 -34.12
C ARG A 120 -1.68 13.07 -34.32
N MET A 121 -2.83 12.59 -34.74
CA MET A 121 -4.10 13.32 -34.70
C MET A 121 -4.73 13.15 -33.32
N VAL A 122 -5.21 14.21 -32.71
CA VAL A 122 -5.81 14.24 -31.36
C VAL A 122 -7.17 14.95 -31.44
N LEU A 123 -8.20 14.41 -30.78
CA LEU A 123 -9.47 15.09 -30.64
C LEU A 123 -9.40 16.13 -29.52
N ALA A 124 -9.69 17.39 -29.81
CA ALA A 124 -9.59 18.48 -28.83
C ALA A 124 -10.50 18.31 -27.62
N ARG A 125 -11.65 17.63 -27.77
CA ARG A 125 -12.61 17.33 -26.70
C ARG A 125 -12.03 16.39 -25.64
N ASP A 126 -11.16 15.45 -26.05
CA ASP A 126 -10.52 14.49 -25.16
C ASP A 126 -9.16 14.05 -25.74
N VAL A 127 -8.08 14.51 -25.14
CA VAL A 127 -6.69 14.25 -25.60
C VAL A 127 -6.28 12.78 -25.51
N THR A 128 -7.02 11.94 -24.76
CA THR A 128 -6.78 10.50 -24.74
C THR A 128 -7.29 9.81 -26.00
N LEU A 129 -8.20 10.46 -26.73
CA LEU A 129 -8.70 10.03 -28.04
C LEU A 129 -7.75 10.52 -29.13
N SER A 130 -6.75 9.74 -29.39
CA SER A 130 -5.73 10.08 -30.36
C SER A 130 -5.40 8.92 -31.28
N GLN A 131 -4.96 9.26 -32.50
CA GLN A 131 -4.58 8.34 -33.56
C GLN A 131 -3.13 8.60 -33.95
N ALA A 132 -2.23 7.66 -33.70
CA ALA A 132 -0.89 7.70 -34.26
C ALA A 132 -0.96 7.54 -35.79
N LEU A 133 -0.27 8.40 -36.50
CA LEU A 133 -0.10 8.26 -37.95
C LEU A 133 1.15 7.44 -38.24
N PRO A 134 1.22 6.70 -39.36
CA PRO A 134 2.43 5.99 -39.74
C PRO A 134 3.66 6.92 -39.74
N ALA A 135 4.76 6.43 -39.16
CA ALA A 135 6.02 7.17 -39.20
C ALA A 135 6.49 7.38 -40.64
N VAL A 136 6.98 8.56 -40.93
CA VAL A 136 7.45 8.95 -42.26
C VAL A 136 8.91 9.32 -42.20
N THR A 137 9.73 8.80 -43.13
CA THR A 137 11.12 9.20 -43.29
C THR A 137 11.34 9.69 -44.70
N ASN A 138 11.87 10.92 -44.86
CA ASN A 138 12.13 11.54 -46.16
C ASN A 138 13.31 12.54 -46.08
N LYS A 139 13.96 12.80 -47.21
CA LYS A 139 15.03 13.79 -47.33
C LYS A 139 14.55 15.22 -47.23
N LYS A 140 13.31 15.50 -47.62
CA LYS A 140 12.70 16.82 -47.61
C LYS A 140 11.52 16.88 -46.66
N ILE A 141 11.43 17.96 -45.87
CA ILE A 141 10.33 18.18 -44.92
C ILE A 141 8.98 18.25 -45.66
N GLY A 142 8.89 18.97 -46.79
CA GLY A 142 7.64 19.08 -47.55
C GLY A 142 7.10 17.72 -48.02
N ASP A 143 7.97 16.85 -48.56
CA ASP A 143 7.59 15.51 -49.01
C ASP A 143 7.18 14.62 -47.82
N ALA A 144 7.83 14.78 -46.67
CA ALA A 144 7.43 14.09 -45.46
C ALA A 144 6.04 14.56 -44.96
N MET A 145 5.78 15.87 -45.01
CA MET A 145 4.49 16.45 -44.60
C MET A 145 3.36 16.07 -45.57
N ASP A 146 3.66 15.94 -46.88
CA ASP A 146 2.69 15.40 -47.84
C ASP A 146 2.22 13.97 -47.47
N GLN A 147 3.18 13.11 -47.11
CA GLN A 147 2.87 11.74 -46.67
C GLN A 147 2.09 11.72 -45.33
N VAL A 148 2.43 12.60 -44.38
CA VAL A 148 1.66 12.77 -43.13
C VAL A 148 0.23 13.23 -43.43
N ALA A 149 0.04 14.20 -44.34
CA ALA A 149 -1.28 14.68 -44.73
C ALA A 149 -2.12 13.60 -45.43
N ASN A 150 -1.50 12.73 -46.25
CA ASN A 150 -2.18 11.56 -46.84
C ASN A 150 -2.60 10.54 -45.76
N SER A 151 -1.75 10.29 -44.79
CA SER A 151 -2.04 9.41 -43.66
C SER A 151 -3.18 9.98 -42.80
N LEU A 152 -3.18 11.30 -42.55
CA LEU A 152 -4.24 12.01 -41.84
C LEU A 152 -5.58 11.88 -42.59
N LYS A 153 -5.58 12.03 -43.91
CA LYS A 153 -6.80 11.84 -44.73
C LYS A 153 -7.40 10.44 -44.57
N GLY A 154 -6.55 9.44 -44.46
CA GLY A 154 -6.99 8.07 -44.12
C GLY A 154 -7.58 7.98 -42.70
N ALA A 155 -6.86 8.52 -41.73
CA ALA A 155 -7.23 8.45 -40.33
C ALA A 155 -8.55 9.17 -39.99
N LEU A 156 -8.85 10.29 -40.66
CA LEU A 156 -10.11 11.03 -40.46
C LEU A 156 -11.36 10.21 -40.84
N LYS A 157 -11.26 9.24 -41.75
CA LYS A 157 -12.40 8.41 -42.18
C LYS A 157 -13.03 7.58 -41.05
N GLN A 158 -12.29 7.33 -39.96
CA GLN A 158 -12.82 6.60 -38.80
C GLN A 158 -13.80 7.43 -37.95
N LEU A 159 -13.73 8.78 -38.05
CA LEU A 159 -14.43 9.68 -37.13
C LEU A 159 -15.95 9.64 -37.30
N ASP A 160 -16.49 9.41 -38.49
CA ASP A 160 -17.94 9.25 -38.70
C ASP A 160 -18.45 8.02 -37.93
N GLY A 161 -17.74 6.89 -38.02
CA GLY A 161 -18.06 5.68 -37.26
C GLY A 161 -17.90 5.86 -35.75
N GLU A 162 -16.90 6.57 -35.32
CA GLU A 162 -16.71 6.90 -33.91
C GLU A 162 -17.83 7.79 -33.36
N LYS A 163 -18.18 8.87 -34.06
CA LYS A 163 -19.26 9.79 -33.69
C LYS A 163 -20.59 9.07 -33.57
N GLU A 164 -20.90 8.21 -34.54
CA GLU A 164 -22.12 7.38 -34.52
C GLU A 164 -22.11 6.38 -33.37
N CYS A 165 -20.95 5.73 -33.11
CA CYS A 165 -20.76 4.83 -31.98
C CYS A 165 -21.06 5.53 -30.64
N VAL A 166 -20.50 6.71 -30.42
CA VAL A 166 -20.73 7.49 -29.20
C VAL A 166 -22.22 7.88 -29.04
N ASN A 167 -22.86 8.33 -30.13
CA ASN A 167 -24.28 8.73 -30.09
C ASN A 167 -25.19 7.55 -29.76
N LYS A 168 -25.00 6.40 -30.40
CA LYS A 168 -25.76 5.18 -30.15
C LYS A 168 -25.53 4.64 -28.73
N ALA A 169 -24.28 4.65 -28.25
CA ALA A 169 -23.96 4.25 -26.88
C ALA A 169 -24.68 5.12 -25.83
N ARG A 170 -24.73 6.43 -26.04
CA ARG A 170 -25.50 7.36 -25.18
C ARG A 170 -27.00 7.08 -25.21
N GLY A 171 -27.52 6.66 -26.35
CA GLY A 171 -28.92 6.27 -26.50
C GLY A 171 -29.24 4.86 -25.99
N GLY A 172 -28.28 4.11 -25.49
CA GLY A 172 -28.46 2.74 -25.01
C GLY A 172 -28.48 1.66 -26.13
N ASP A 173 -28.26 2.04 -27.38
CA ASP A 173 -28.14 1.10 -28.51
C ASP A 173 -26.73 0.52 -28.58
N ILE A 174 -26.45 -0.46 -27.71
CA ILE A 174 -25.13 -1.10 -27.59
C ILE A 174 -24.73 -1.81 -28.88
N ALA A 175 -25.66 -2.57 -29.48
CA ALA A 175 -25.39 -3.32 -30.72
C ALA A 175 -25.08 -2.39 -31.89
N GLY A 176 -25.87 -1.32 -32.04
CA GLY A 176 -25.64 -0.28 -33.03
C GLY A 176 -24.34 0.50 -32.81
N ALA A 177 -23.99 0.79 -31.54
CA ALA A 177 -22.71 1.44 -31.20
C ALA A 177 -21.51 0.60 -31.64
N LEU A 178 -21.50 -0.69 -31.31
CA LEU A 178 -20.44 -1.62 -31.73
C LEU A 178 -20.37 -1.81 -33.25
N ALA A 179 -21.55 -1.78 -33.94
CA ALA A 179 -21.60 -1.83 -35.40
C ALA A 179 -20.96 -0.57 -36.02
N ALA A 180 -21.28 0.62 -35.50
CA ALA A 180 -20.70 1.88 -35.95
C ALA A 180 -19.17 1.95 -35.71
N ALA A 181 -18.69 1.48 -34.56
CA ALA A 181 -17.26 1.37 -34.31
C ALA A 181 -16.56 0.46 -35.35
N ARG A 182 -17.17 -0.69 -35.68
CA ARG A 182 -16.66 -1.59 -36.73
C ARG A 182 -16.62 -0.92 -38.11
N GLN A 183 -17.62 -0.09 -38.47
CA GLN A 183 -17.59 0.70 -39.69
C GLN A 183 -16.42 1.69 -39.71
N GLY A 184 -16.14 2.38 -38.61
CA GLY A 184 -14.95 3.23 -38.47
C GLY A 184 -13.64 2.46 -38.66
N VAL A 185 -13.54 1.25 -38.13
CA VAL A 185 -12.39 0.37 -38.33
C VAL A 185 -12.28 -0.12 -39.78
N ALA A 186 -13.41 -0.42 -40.44
CA ALA A 186 -13.41 -0.81 -41.85
C ALA A 186 -12.97 0.34 -42.76
N ALA A 187 -13.36 1.58 -42.44
CA ALA A 187 -12.95 2.78 -43.16
C ALA A 187 -11.45 3.11 -42.98
N TYR A 188 -10.86 2.76 -41.84
CA TYR A 188 -9.44 2.91 -41.55
C TYR A 188 -8.96 1.73 -40.67
N PRO A 189 -8.27 0.72 -41.24
CA PRO A 189 -7.89 -0.50 -40.51
C PRO A 189 -7.00 -0.27 -39.26
N SER A 190 -6.22 0.80 -39.22
CA SER A 190 -5.41 1.19 -38.04
C SER A 190 -6.16 2.12 -37.07
N ALA A 191 -7.50 2.20 -37.16
CA ALA A 191 -8.33 3.09 -36.36
C ALA A 191 -8.19 2.84 -34.87
N THR A 192 -7.52 3.72 -34.13
CA THR A 192 -7.44 3.72 -32.67
C THR A 192 -8.70 4.30 -32.04
N ILE A 193 -9.17 5.44 -32.54
CA ILE A 193 -10.27 6.22 -31.94
C ILE A 193 -11.60 5.46 -32.06
N ALA A 194 -11.91 4.86 -33.21
CA ALA A 194 -13.12 4.04 -33.37
C ALA A 194 -13.06 2.76 -32.49
N ARG A 195 -11.89 2.13 -32.34
CA ARG A 195 -11.70 1.01 -31.42
C ARG A 195 -11.86 1.43 -29.96
N LEU A 196 -11.40 2.61 -29.56
CA LEU A 196 -11.59 3.12 -28.21
C LEU A 196 -13.07 3.33 -27.90
N CYS A 197 -13.89 3.74 -28.88
CA CYS A 197 -15.35 3.77 -28.66
C CYS A 197 -15.90 2.37 -28.34
N ALA A 198 -15.53 1.34 -29.12
CA ALA A 198 -15.94 -0.03 -28.81
C ALA A 198 -15.44 -0.51 -27.44
N ALA A 199 -14.20 -0.19 -27.08
CA ALA A 199 -13.66 -0.50 -25.76
C ALA A 199 -14.45 0.16 -24.63
N ASN A 200 -14.81 1.43 -24.78
CA ASN A 200 -15.66 2.16 -23.83
C ASN A 200 -17.06 1.55 -23.69
N VAL A 201 -17.66 1.09 -24.79
CA VAL A 201 -18.96 0.39 -24.77
C VAL A 201 -18.87 -0.90 -23.95
N TYR A 202 -17.90 -1.77 -24.24
CA TYR A 202 -17.68 -2.99 -23.45
C TYR A 202 -17.33 -2.68 -21.98
N TYR A 203 -16.54 -1.64 -21.73
CA TYR A 203 -16.17 -1.24 -20.38
C TYR A 203 -17.36 -0.72 -19.57
N SER A 204 -18.30 0.00 -20.22
CA SER A 204 -19.54 0.42 -19.56
C SER A 204 -20.39 -0.78 -19.16
N GLN A 205 -20.46 -1.82 -20.00
CA GLN A 205 -21.14 -3.07 -19.69
C GLN A 205 -20.42 -3.81 -18.55
N TYR A 206 -19.09 -3.86 -18.57
CA TYR A 206 -18.25 -4.42 -17.49
C TYR A 206 -18.57 -3.76 -16.13
N LYS A 207 -18.65 -2.43 -16.10
CA LYS A 207 -19.00 -1.70 -14.84
C LYS A 207 -20.43 -1.96 -14.37
N ALA A 208 -21.35 -2.35 -15.26
CA ALA A 208 -22.73 -2.67 -14.95
C ALA A 208 -22.96 -4.16 -14.65
N ALA A 209 -21.95 -5.02 -14.87
CA ALA A 209 -22.05 -6.46 -14.66
C ALA A 209 -22.24 -6.80 -13.17
N THR A 210 -23.20 -7.69 -12.89
CA THR A 210 -23.54 -8.11 -11.52
C THR A 210 -22.94 -9.47 -11.16
N SER A 211 -22.51 -10.26 -12.15
CA SER A 211 -21.86 -11.54 -11.94
C SER A 211 -20.35 -11.45 -12.21
N HIS A 212 -19.56 -12.23 -11.46
CA HIS A 212 -18.12 -12.31 -11.68
C HIS A 212 -17.76 -12.86 -13.08
N ALA A 213 -18.52 -13.85 -13.55
CA ALA A 213 -18.29 -14.45 -14.88
C ALA A 213 -18.51 -13.45 -16.02
N ASP A 214 -19.59 -12.65 -15.95
CA ASP A 214 -19.85 -11.60 -16.94
C ASP A 214 -18.79 -10.49 -16.88
N SER A 215 -18.35 -10.12 -15.67
CA SER A 215 -17.29 -9.13 -15.50
C SER A 215 -15.99 -9.58 -16.17
N VAL A 216 -15.56 -10.83 -15.99
CA VAL A 216 -14.37 -11.39 -16.63
C VAL A 216 -14.51 -11.46 -18.15
N ALA A 217 -15.64 -11.92 -18.67
CA ALA A 217 -15.90 -12.01 -20.12
C ALA A 217 -15.90 -10.63 -20.80
N LEU A 218 -16.50 -9.63 -20.15
CA LEU A 218 -16.51 -8.25 -20.65
C LEU A 218 -15.12 -7.60 -20.53
N ALA A 219 -14.38 -7.86 -19.46
CA ALA A 219 -12.99 -7.42 -19.33
C ALA A 219 -12.12 -7.97 -20.48
N ASP A 220 -12.25 -9.25 -20.82
CA ASP A 220 -11.53 -9.83 -21.95
C ASP A 220 -11.97 -9.23 -23.30
N SER A 221 -13.26 -8.89 -23.45
CA SER A 221 -13.75 -8.17 -24.65
C SER A 221 -13.09 -6.79 -24.80
N VAL A 222 -12.94 -6.03 -23.72
CA VAL A 222 -12.20 -4.75 -23.73
C VAL A 222 -10.73 -4.99 -24.08
N LEU A 223 -10.08 -5.96 -23.40
CA LEU A 223 -8.67 -6.29 -23.63
C LEU A 223 -8.41 -6.73 -25.08
N THR A 224 -9.32 -7.48 -25.69
CA THR A 224 -9.20 -7.89 -27.10
C THR A 224 -9.08 -6.69 -28.02
N VAL A 225 -9.87 -5.64 -27.79
CA VAL A 225 -9.82 -4.41 -28.59
C VAL A 225 -8.59 -3.57 -28.25
N THR A 226 -8.29 -3.40 -26.98
CA THR A 226 -7.22 -2.48 -26.52
C THR A 226 -5.83 -3.04 -26.74
N ARG A 227 -5.65 -4.37 -26.75
CA ARG A 227 -4.39 -5.01 -27.16
C ARG A 227 -4.02 -4.69 -28.61
N VAL A 228 -5.01 -4.70 -29.51
CA VAL A 228 -4.77 -4.29 -30.92
C VAL A 228 -4.33 -2.84 -30.98
N ILE A 229 -4.94 -1.96 -30.19
CA ILE A 229 -4.53 -0.55 -30.13
C ILE A 229 -3.10 -0.45 -29.61
N ALA A 230 -2.76 -1.12 -28.50
CA ALA A 230 -1.43 -1.05 -27.91
C ALA A 230 -0.33 -1.63 -28.81
N GLN A 231 -0.66 -2.60 -29.68
CA GLN A 231 0.28 -3.11 -30.69
C GLN A 231 0.52 -2.09 -31.82
N GLN A 232 -0.51 -1.36 -32.27
CA GLN A 232 -0.42 -0.36 -33.33
C GLN A 232 0.08 0.99 -32.83
N ASP A 233 -0.24 1.33 -31.59
CA ASP A 233 0.14 2.57 -30.90
C ASP A 233 0.54 2.29 -29.44
N PRO A 234 1.80 1.90 -29.20
CA PRO A 234 2.31 1.62 -27.85
C PRO A 234 2.26 2.82 -26.89
N LYS A 235 1.99 4.01 -27.39
CA LYS A 235 1.84 5.24 -26.61
C LYS A 235 0.37 5.66 -26.40
N SER A 236 -0.60 4.83 -26.76
CA SER A 236 -2.01 5.09 -26.50
C SER A 236 -2.31 5.03 -25.00
N VAL A 237 -2.30 6.19 -24.33
CA VAL A 237 -2.59 6.29 -22.89
C VAL A 237 -3.95 5.68 -22.54
N ALA A 238 -4.99 5.88 -23.39
CA ALA A 238 -6.32 5.31 -23.17
C ALA A 238 -6.28 3.78 -23.18
N ALA A 239 -5.65 3.16 -24.19
CA ALA A 239 -5.56 1.70 -24.27
C ALA A 239 -4.73 1.11 -23.13
N LEU A 240 -3.62 1.76 -22.77
CA LEU A 240 -2.79 1.34 -21.65
C LEU A 240 -3.51 1.43 -20.31
N ARG A 241 -4.35 2.46 -20.08
CA ARG A 241 -5.18 2.55 -18.85
C ARG A 241 -6.18 1.40 -18.73
N PHE A 242 -6.92 1.09 -19.80
CA PHE A 242 -7.80 -0.08 -19.83
C PHE A 242 -7.04 -1.37 -19.53
N ASN A 243 -5.91 -1.58 -20.21
CA ASN A 243 -5.13 -2.79 -20.03
C ASN A 243 -4.62 -2.93 -18.60
N ALA A 244 -4.10 -1.85 -17.98
CA ALA A 244 -3.58 -1.89 -16.62
C ALA A 244 -4.68 -2.29 -15.60
N GLU A 245 -5.88 -1.69 -15.71
CA GLU A 245 -7.01 -2.01 -14.85
C GLU A 245 -7.52 -3.45 -15.07
N LEU A 246 -7.72 -3.85 -16.32
CA LEU A 246 -8.40 -5.10 -16.64
C LEU A 246 -7.48 -6.34 -16.52
N TYR A 247 -6.18 -6.21 -16.72
CA TYR A 247 -5.23 -7.28 -16.40
C TYR A 247 -5.28 -7.63 -14.90
N LYS A 248 -5.51 -6.65 -14.04
CA LYS A 248 -5.70 -6.87 -12.60
C LYS A 248 -6.98 -7.67 -12.33
N VAL A 249 -8.07 -7.36 -13.04
CA VAL A 249 -9.37 -8.05 -12.90
C VAL A 249 -9.28 -9.52 -13.30
N ILE A 250 -8.57 -9.84 -14.38
CA ILE A 250 -8.37 -11.22 -14.84
C ILE A 250 -7.20 -11.94 -14.13
N GLY A 251 -6.56 -11.30 -13.14
CA GLY A 251 -5.48 -11.89 -12.33
C GLY A 251 -4.11 -11.91 -12.99
N ASP A 252 -3.92 -11.24 -14.14
CA ASP A 252 -2.61 -11.13 -14.81
C ASP A 252 -1.80 -9.96 -14.26
N SER A 253 -1.24 -10.14 -13.05
CA SER A 253 -0.46 -9.13 -12.36
C SER A 253 0.81 -8.71 -13.13
N ALA A 254 1.40 -9.63 -13.91
CA ALA A 254 2.61 -9.33 -14.67
C ALA A 254 2.32 -8.35 -15.81
N GLN A 255 1.24 -8.57 -16.57
CA GLN A 255 0.82 -7.67 -17.65
C GLN A 255 0.29 -6.34 -17.10
N SER A 256 -0.43 -6.36 -15.97
CA SER A 256 -0.87 -5.13 -15.29
C SER A 256 0.33 -4.23 -14.98
N ARG A 257 1.37 -4.77 -14.33
CA ARG A 257 2.60 -4.06 -14.00
C ARG A 257 3.34 -3.54 -15.24
N ALA A 258 3.55 -4.40 -16.23
CA ALA A 258 4.22 -4.00 -17.48
C ALA A 258 3.50 -2.83 -18.17
N THR A 259 2.15 -2.84 -18.11
CA THR A 259 1.31 -1.79 -18.70
C THR A 259 1.38 -0.49 -17.90
N LEU A 260 1.45 -0.56 -16.56
CA LEU A 260 1.65 0.63 -15.71
C LEU A 260 2.97 1.34 -16.04
N LEU A 261 4.05 0.58 -16.21
CA LEU A 261 5.34 1.15 -16.62
C LEU A 261 5.30 1.70 -18.07
N ALA A 262 4.53 1.07 -18.96
CA ALA A 262 4.32 1.58 -20.32
C ALA A 262 3.54 2.91 -20.32
N LEU A 263 2.59 3.09 -19.41
CA LEU A 263 1.85 4.34 -19.22
C LEU A 263 2.79 5.53 -18.94
N ILE A 264 3.75 5.35 -18.04
CA ILE A 264 4.74 6.41 -17.73
C ILE A 264 5.59 6.73 -18.96
N ARG A 265 6.03 5.70 -19.71
CA ARG A 265 6.80 5.92 -20.95
C ARG A 265 5.99 6.64 -22.02
N ALA A 266 4.66 6.46 -22.04
CA ALA A 266 3.77 7.11 -22.98
C ALA A 266 3.58 8.61 -22.65
N ASP A 267 3.56 8.97 -21.36
CA ASP A 267 3.37 10.35 -20.89
C ASP A 267 4.26 10.66 -19.67
N PRO A 268 5.59 10.81 -19.87
CA PRO A 268 6.57 10.95 -18.80
C PRO A 268 6.54 12.31 -18.09
N THR A 269 5.77 13.26 -18.59
CA THR A 269 5.66 14.61 -17.99
C THR A 269 4.39 14.81 -17.17
N ASN A 270 3.55 13.79 -17.10
CA ASN A 270 2.29 13.82 -16.37
C ASN A 270 2.49 13.39 -14.92
N ASP A 271 2.85 14.34 -14.07
CA ASP A 271 3.14 14.08 -12.65
C ASP A 271 1.95 13.40 -11.93
N LYS A 272 0.71 13.70 -12.34
CA LYS A 272 -0.48 13.05 -11.79
C LYS A 272 -0.53 11.57 -12.16
N LEU A 273 -0.30 11.24 -13.43
CA LEU A 273 -0.27 9.85 -13.90
C LEU A 273 0.87 9.06 -13.22
N ILE A 274 2.04 9.66 -13.11
CA ILE A 274 3.19 9.03 -12.44
C ILE A 274 2.84 8.74 -10.98
N THR A 275 2.19 9.68 -10.29
CA THR A 275 1.75 9.49 -8.90
C THR A 275 0.70 8.37 -8.78
N GLU A 276 -0.26 8.28 -9.71
CA GLU A 276 -1.24 7.19 -9.76
C GLU A 276 -0.53 5.83 -9.90
N VAL A 277 0.46 5.72 -10.80
CA VAL A 277 1.23 4.49 -11.02
C VAL A 277 2.10 4.13 -9.81
N ILE A 278 2.73 5.11 -9.17
CA ILE A 278 3.51 4.90 -7.94
C ILE A 278 2.62 4.27 -6.85
N ASN A 279 1.43 4.83 -6.63
CA ASN A 279 0.50 4.33 -5.62
C ASN A 279 0.04 2.90 -5.93
N GLU A 280 -0.23 2.59 -7.19
CA GLU A 280 -0.63 1.24 -7.62
C GLU A 280 0.51 0.23 -7.45
N LEU A 281 1.74 0.57 -7.84
CA LEU A 281 2.92 -0.28 -7.65
C LEU A 281 3.18 -0.53 -6.16
N ALA A 282 3.11 0.50 -5.33
CA ALA A 282 3.31 0.37 -3.89
C ALA A 282 2.22 -0.49 -3.24
N GLY A 283 0.95 -0.29 -3.62
CA GLY A 283 -0.20 -1.03 -3.09
C GLY A 283 -0.26 -2.49 -3.53
N SER A 284 0.33 -2.83 -4.67
CA SER A 284 0.38 -4.20 -5.21
C SER A 284 1.63 -5.00 -4.82
N GLY A 285 2.46 -4.48 -3.91
CA GLY A 285 3.68 -5.15 -3.45
C GLY A 285 4.90 -4.96 -4.36
N HIS A 286 4.86 -4.02 -5.31
CA HIS A 286 5.93 -3.71 -6.25
C HIS A 286 6.59 -2.34 -5.95
N ALA A 287 6.64 -1.98 -4.68
CA ALA A 287 7.15 -0.69 -4.24
C ALA A 287 8.59 -0.40 -4.71
N ALA A 288 9.42 -1.41 -4.86
CA ALA A 288 10.79 -1.25 -5.36
C ALA A 288 10.84 -0.64 -6.78
N GLU A 289 9.85 -0.92 -7.62
CA GLU A 289 9.74 -0.34 -8.97
C GLU A 289 9.22 1.11 -8.94
N ALA A 290 8.56 1.52 -7.86
CA ALA A 290 8.10 2.89 -7.67
C ALA A 290 9.21 3.84 -7.18
N VAL A 291 10.27 3.34 -6.53
CA VAL A 291 11.37 4.16 -5.97
C VAL A 291 11.99 5.10 -7.01
N PRO A 292 12.44 4.65 -8.20
CA PRO A 292 13.04 5.56 -9.19
C PRO A 292 12.04 6.61 -9.71
N LEU A 293 10.75 6.28 -9.78
CA LEU A 293 9.71 7.19 -10.25
C LEU A 293 9.46 8.33 -9.25
N VAL A 294 9.41 8.00 -7.96
CA VAL A 294 9.30 9.00 -6.89
C VAL A 294 10.51 9.93 -6.89
N LYS A 295 11.71 9.36 -7.07
CA LYS A 295 12.94 10.16 -7.16
C LYS A 295 12.87 11.14 -8.33
N GLU A 296 12.43 10.71 -9.51
CA GLU A 296 12.26 11.57 -10.68
C GLU A 296 11.29 12.74 -10.40
N LEU A 297 10.16 12.49 -9.72
CA LEU A 297 9.23 13.54 -9.32
C LEU A 297 9.86 14.50 -8.30
N LEU A 298 10.61 13.99 -7.32
CA LEU A 298 11.31 14.81 -6.34
C LEU A 298 12.41 15.67 -6.96
N ASP A 299 13.13 15.17 -7.96
CA ASP A 299 14.12 15.95 -8.69
C ASP A 299 13.48 17.16 -9.42
N ARG A 300 12.20 17.03 -9.83
CA ARG A 300 11.43 18.15 -10.43
C ARG A 300 10.83 19.08 -9.37
N SER A 301 10.49 18.58 -8.19
CA SER A 301 9.82 19.32 -7.13
C SER A 301 10.33 18.91 -5.74
N PRO A 302 11.60 19.25 -5.39
CA PRO A 302 12.32 18.68 -4.24
C PRO A 302 11.76 19.07 -2.86
N GLY A 303 10.89 20.08 -2.80
CA GLY A 303 10.30 20.56 -1.54
C GLY A 303 8.81 20.23 -1.39
N ASP A 304 8.23 19.46 -2.30
CA ASP A 304 6.79 19.12 -2.24
C ASP A 304 6.52 18.16 -1.09
N PRO A 305 5.70 18.56 -0.07
CA PRO A 305 5.43 17.71 1.08
C PRO A 305 4.72 16.40 0.75
N GLN A 306 3.87 16.38 -0.30
CA GLN A 306 3.14 15.18 -0.71
C GLN A 306 4.09 14.17 -1.38
N LEU A 307 5.00 14.66 -2.23
CA LEU A 307 6.03 13.82 -2.84
C LEU A 307 7.02 13.28 -1.81
N LEU A 308 7.43 14.09 -0.82
CA LEU A 308 8.29 13.65 0.28
C LEU A 308 7.59 12.57 1.12
N ARG A 309 6.29 12.71 1.38
CA ARG A 309 5.49 11.70 2.06
C ARG A 309 5.41 10.41 1.24
N THR A 310 5.16 10.54 -0.06
CA THR A 310 5.12 9.40 -0.99
C THR A 310 6.46 8.67 -1.02
N ALA A 311 7.58 9.40 -1.11
CA ALA A 311 8.92 8.84 -1.09
C ALA A 311 9.17 8.03 0.20
N PHE A 312 8.91 8.64 1.35
CA PHE A 312 9.06 7.97 2.64
C PHE A 312 8.26 6.66 2.73
N LEU A 313 7.00 6.68 2.28
CA LEU A 313 6.14 5.50 2.32
C LEU A 313 6.54 4.42 1.32
N VAL A 314 6.95 4.82 0.11
CA VAL A 314 7.44 3.90 -0.94
C VAL A 314 8.76 3.27 -0.51
N ASP A 315 9.70 4.03 0.06
CA ASP A 315 10.96 3.52 0.57
C ASP A 315 10.73 2.47 1.67
N LEU A 316 9.80 2.73 2.61
CA LEU A 316 9.42 1.76 3.63
C LEU A 316 8.81 0.48 3.03
N ALA A 317 7.88 0.64 2.09
CA ALA A 317 7.21 -0.49 1.43
C ALA A 317 8.18 -1.32 0.56
N ALA A 318 9.19 -0.67 -0.03
CA ALA A 318 10.26 -1.30 -0.80
C ALA A 318 11.36 -1.93 0.08
N SER A 319 11.24 -1.83 1.41
CA SER A 319 12.30 -2.21 2.36
C SER A 319 13.62 -1.46 2.13
N ASN A 320 13.55 -0.29 1.54
CA ASN A 320 14.69 0.61 1.33
C ASN A 320 14.92 1.46 2.60
N TRP A 321 15.25 0.78 3.70
CA TRP A 321 15.31 1.36 5.05
C TRP A 321 16.25 2.56 5.15
N GLN A 322 17.40 2.49 4.46
CA GLN A 322 18.39 3.58 4.46
C GLN A 322 17.81 4.86 3.81
N ALA A 323 17.10 4.74 2.70
CA ALA A 323 16.45 5.88 2.06
C ALA A 323 15.28 6.40 2.92
N ALA A 324 14.48 5.52 3.53
CA ALA A 324 13.38 5.91 4.40
C ALA A 324 13.86 6.74 5.61
N VAL A 325 14.95 6.34 6.30
CA VAL A 325 15.49 7.12 7.43
C VAL A 325 16.14 8.43 6.98
N ALA A 326 16.56 8.54 5.72
CA ALA A 326 17.08 9.77 5.15
C ALA A 326 15.96 10.73 4.71
N SER A 327 14.87 10.21 4.13
CA SER A 327 13.74 11.02 3.62
C SER A 327 12.78 11.47 4.72
N GLY A 328 12.65 10.71 5.82
CA GLY A 328 11.77 11.03 6.93
C GLY A 328 11.97 12.43 7.53
N PRO A 329 13.19 12.85 7.90
CA PRO A 329 13.46 14.20 8.41
C PRO A 329 13.13 15.31 7.40
N ALA A 330 13.34 15.08 6.10
CA ALA A 330 13.00 16.05 5.06
C ALA A 330 11.47 16.24 4.99
N LEU A 331 10.70 15.17 5.11
CA LEU A 331 9.24 15.23 5.20
C LEU A 331 8.79 16.09 6.39
N ILE A 332 9.32 15.84 7.60
CA ILE A 332 8.94 16.61 8.79
C ILE A 332 9.34 18.09 8.70
N LYS A 333 10.45 18.38 8.03
CA LYS A 333 10.86 19.76 7.77
C LYS A 333 9.89 20.48 6.82
N ALA A 334 9.35 19.78 5.83
CA ALA A 334 8.39 20.33 4.86
C ALA A 334 6.94 20.35 5.42
N ASP A 335 6.58 19.37 6.22
CA ASP A 335 5.26 19.21 6.83
C ASP A 335 5.39 18.70 8.28
N THR A 336 5.34 19.61 9.24
CA THR A 336 5.45 19.27 10.67
C THR A 336 4.28 18.42 11.19
N ALA A 337 3.13 18.45 10.51
CA ALA A 337 1.96 17.63 10.86
C ALA A 337 2.20 16.14 10.52
N ALA A 338 3.11 15.84 9.60
CA ALA A 338 3.49 14.48 9.27
C ALA A 338 4.22 13.73 10.41
N ALA A 339 4.74 14.44 11.43
CA ALA A 339 5.30 13.84 12.64
C ALA A 339 4.19 13.31 13.58
N ASP A 340 3.30 12.47 13.09
CA ASP A 340 2.31 11.75 13.86
C ASP A 340 2.91 10.51 14.58
N SER A 341 2.11 9.85 15.41
CA SER A 341 2.58 8.64 16.14
C SER A 341 3.03 7.53 15.19
N THR A 342 2.40 7.42 14.02
CA THR A 342 2.71 6.41 13.01
C THR A 342 4.07 6.66 12.34
N TYR A 343 4.41 7.93 12.13
CA TYR A 343 5.74 8.31 11.64
C TYR A 343 6.85 7.78 12.56
N PHE A 344 6.76 8.03 13.86
CA PHE A 344 7.77 7.58 14.83
C PHE A 344 7.87 6.05 14.89
N LEU A 345 6.74 5.36 14.82
CA LEU A 345 6.72 3.89 14.75
C LEU A 345 7.41 3.36 13.49
N ARG A 346 7.12 3.96 12.34
CA ARG A 346 7.73 3.58 11.05
C ARG A 346 9.23 3.86 11.02
N MET A 347 9.66 5.03 11.52
CA MET A 347 11.09 5.37 11.64
C MET A 347 11.81 4.39 12.54
N ALA A 348 11.24 4.06 13.70
CA ALA A 348 11.82 3.08 14.60
C ALA A 348 11.92 1.69 13.96
N ALA A 349 10.89 1.25 13.24
CA ALA A 349 10.91 -0.01 12.49
C ALA A 349 12.01 -0.02 11.42
N ALA A 350 12.20 1.08 10.69
CA ALA A 350 13.27 1.21 9.71
C ALA A 350 14.66 1.09 10.37
N TYR A 351 14.88 1.75 11.50
CA TYR A 351 16.14 1.62 12.24
C TYR A 351 16.37 0.22 12.81
N VAL A 352 15.33 -0.48 13.27
CA VAL A 352 15.44 -1.89 13.68
C VAL A 352 15.90 -2.78 12.52
N ASN A 353 15.34 -2.59 11.32
CA ASN A 353 15.75 -3.34 10.15
C ASN A 353 17.18 -3.01 9.68
N LEU A 354 17.67 -1.80 9.96
CA LEU A 354 19.06 -1.40 9.75
C LEU A 354 20.00 -1.90 10.83
N GLN A 355 19.51 -2.66 11.82
CA GLN A 355 20.28 -3.10 13.00
C GLN A 355 20.84 -1.92 13.82
N GLN A 356 20.08 -0.85 13.91
CA GLN A 356 20.43 0.37 14.65
C GLN A 356 19.44 0.59 15.82
N PRO A 357 19.48 -0.25 16.86
CA PRO A 357 18.48 -0.25 17.93
C PRO A 357 18.47 1.03 18.77
N ASP A 358 19.59 1.69 18.98
CA ASP A 358 19.64 2.93 19.74
C ASP A 358 18.93 4.08 19.02
N GLN A 359 19.05 4.16 17.70
CA GLN A 359 18.30 5.11 16.88
C GLN A 359 16.79 4.82 16.90
N ALA A 360 16.40 3.53 16.86
CA ALA A 360 15.00 3.13 17.00
C ALA A 360 14.43 3.58 18.37
N ILE A 361 15.15 3.36 19.46
CA ILE A 361 14.78 3.81 20.81
C ILE A 361 14.65 5.34 20.84
N THR A 362 15.59 6.06 20.26
CA THR A 362 15.57 7.54 20.19
C THR A 362 14.33 8.04 19.47
N GLN A 363 13.96 7.43 18.34
CA GLN A 363 12.73 7.80 17.61
C GLN A 363 11.46 7.53 18.42
N LEU A 364 11.38 6.40 19.12
CA LEU A 364 10.24 6.08 19.97
C LEU A 364 10.13 7.03 21.16
N GLN A 365 11.27 7.41 21.77
CA GLN A 365 11.30 8.40 22.84
C GLN A 365 10.82 9.78 22.36
N ALA A 366 11.25 10.24 21.19
CA ALA A 366 10.77 11.47 20.57
C ALA A 366 9.24 11.41 20.31
N GLY A 367 8.74 10.26 19.83
CA GLY A 367 7.32 10.03 19.66
C GLY A 367 6.54 10.12 20.98
N ILE A 368 7.06 9.56 22.05
CA ILE A 368 6.43 9.59 23.39
C ILE A 368 6.48 10.99 24.01
N GLN A 369 7.50 11.79 23.74
CA GLN A 369 7.51 13.20 24.15
C GLN A 369 6.34 13.98 23.52
N LYS A 370 6.03 13.71 22.26
CA LYS A 370 4.93 14.36 21.55
C LYS A 370 3.57 13.72 21.87
N TYR A 371 3.53 12.41 22.10
CA TYR A 371 2.31 11.62 22.35
C TYR A 371 2.46 10.76 23.62
N PRO A 372 2.49 11.35 24.81
CA PRO A 372 2.90 10.70 26.07
C PRO A 372 1.99 9.54 26.51
N ASN A 373 0.74 9.52 26.07
CA ASN A 373 -0.24 8.49 26.38
C ASN A 373 -0.56 7.56 25.20
N ASN A 374 0.30 7.52 24.18
CA ASN A 374 0.11 6.58 23.07
C ASN A 374 0.64 5.19 23.48
N GLY A 375 -0.29 4.27 23.78
CA GLY A 375 0.04 2.91 24.25
C GLY A 375 0.87 2.11 23.26
N THR A 376 0.68 2.31 21.94
CA THR A 376 1.47 1.62 20.92
C THR A 376 2.93 2.08 20.91
N LEU A 377 3.19 3.38 21.02
CA LEU A 377 4.55 3.92 21.14
C LEU A 377 5.23 3.43 22.42
N LEU A 378 4.51 3.47 23.56
CA LEU A 378 5.02 2.99 24.83
C LEU A 378 5.38 1.51 24.76
N LEU A 379 4.49 0.67 24.21
CA LEU A 379 4.72 -0.76 24.06
C LEU A 379 5.91 -1.04 23.13
N SER A 380 6.02 -0.32 22.00
CA SER A 380 7.13 -0.44 21.06
C SER A 380 8.46 -0.06 21.68
N LEU A 381 8.51 1.03 22.49
CA LEU A 381 9.70 1.42 23.23
C LEU A 381 10.12 0.36 24.26
N ALA A 382 9.17 -0.14 25.05
CA ALA A 382 9.44 -1.17 26.04
C ALA A 382 9.98 -2.45 25.39
N SER A 383 9.38 -2.87 24.27
CA SER A 383 9.83 -4.03 23.49
C SER A 383 11.23 -3.84 22.93
N SER A 384 11.55 -2.65 22.43
CA SER A 384 12.88 -2.30 21.91
C SER A 384 13.93 -2.29 23.03
N LEU A 385 13.62 -1.70 24.18
CA LEU A 385 14.51 -1.70 25.35
C LEU A 385 14.82 -3.13 25.82
N ARG A 386 13.79 -3.98 25.93
CA ARG A 386 13.96 -5.38 26.34
C ARG A 386 14.85 -6.18 25.38
N LYS A 387 14.60 -6.04 24.07
CA LYS A 387 15.41 -6.71 23.03
C LYS A 387 16.90 -6.29 23.08
N ASN A 388 17.17 -5.11 23.61
CA ASN A 388 18.52 -4.56 23.75
C ASN A 388 19.09 -4.68 25.19
N ASN A 389 18.61 -5.65 25.95
CA ASN A 389 19.05 -5.94 27.32
C ASN A 389 18.89 -4.77 28.31
N ARG A 390 18.01 -3.81 28.00
CA ARG A 390 17.66 -2.67 28.86
C ARG A 390 16.32 -2.90 29.57
N GLY A 391 16.11 -4.12 30.07
CA GLY A 391 14.83 -4.56 30.64
C GLY A 391 14.42 -3.73 31.87
N ALA A 392 15.35 -3.28 32.69
CA ALA A 392 15.05 -2.43 33.84
C ALA A 392 14.37 -1.12 33.46
N GLU A 393 14.81 -0.48 32.37
CA GLU A 393 14.21 0.76 31.83
C GLU A 393 12.83 0.51 31.24
N ALA A 394 12.57 -0.71 30.73
CA ALA A 394 11.29 -1.06 30.13
C ALA A 394 10.15 -1.15 31.15
N VAL A 395 10.42 -1.44 32.43
CA VAL A 395 9.39 -1.66 33.46
C VAL A 395 8.47 -0.46 33.62
N ASP A 396 9.01 0.74 33.78
CA ASP A 396 8.21 1.94 33.98
C ASP A 396 7.46 2.33 32.69
N ILE A 397 8.06 2.09 31.53
CA ILE A 397 7.38 2.27 30.25
C ILE A 397 6.22 1.29 30.10
N LEU A 398 6.37 0.02 30.51
CA LEU A 398 5.32 -0.98 30.48
C LEU A 398 4.16 -0.64 31.42
N LYS A 399 4.47 -0.14 32.65
CA LYS A 399 3.43 0.36 33.55
C LYS A 399 2.58 1.46 32.89
N ARG A 400 3.23 2.43 32.24
CA ARG A 400 2.55 3.49 31.48
C ARG A 400 1.76 2.92 30.31
N ALA A 401 2.31 1.93 29.58
CA ALA A 401 1.61 1.28 28.46
C ALA A 401 0.31 0.59 28.90
N VAL A 402 0.34 -0.13 30.04
CA VAL A 402 -0.86 -0.78 30.62
C VAL A 402 -1.90 0.23 31.08
N VAL A 403 -1.48 1.40 31.57
CA VAL A 403 -2.40 2.50 31.94
C VAL A 403 -2.99 3.15 30.69
N ALA A 404 -2.18 3.43 29.67
CA ALA A 404 -2.59 4.06 28.42
C ALA A 404 -3.49 3.15 27.56
N SER A 405 -3.30 1.83 27.65
CA SER A 405 -4.02 0.83 26.88
C SER A 405 -4.45 -0.34 27.79
N PRO A 406 -5.47 -0.15 28.67
CA PRO A 406 -5.87 -1.14 29.65
C PRO A 406 -6.47 -2.43 29.09
N ASN A 407 -6.78 -2.46 27.79
CA ASN A 407 -7.28 -3.65 27.08
C ASN A 407 -6.19 -4.34 26.23
N ASN A 408 -4.91 -3.99 26.44
CA ASN A 408 -3.81 -4.60 25.71
C ASN A 408 -3.19 -5.75 26.54
N SER A 409 -3.60 -6.99 26.26
CA SER A 409 -3.10 -8.19 26.93
C SER A 409 -1.59 -8.40 26.74
N GLN A 410 -1.02 -7.99 25.59
CA GLN A 410 0.41 -8.10 25.33
C GLN A 410 1.23 -7.17 26.24
N ALA A 411 0.76 -5.94 26.46
CA ALA A 411 1.42 -5.03 27.40
C ALA A 411 1.42 -5.59 28.82
N MET A 412 0.29 -6.18 29.25
CA MET A 412 0.18 -6.84 30.56
C MET A 412 1.12 -8.05 30.66
N LEU A 413 1.20 -8.89 29.62
CA LEU A 413 2.08 -10.05 29.60
C LEU A 413 3.55 -9.65 29.69
N LEU A 414 3.98 -8.63 28.96
CA LEU A 414 5.36 -8.14 29.00
C LEU A 414 5.71 -7.51 30.36
N LEU A 415 4.73 -6.85 31.02
CA LEU A 415 4.92 -6.34 32.37
C LEU A 415 4.98 -7.48 33.39
N ALA A 416 4.11 -8.50 33.22
CA ALA A 416 4.13 -9.71 34.05
C ALA A 416 5.48 -10.44 33.95
N ASP A 417 6.04 -10.56 32.74
CA ASP A 417 7.37 -11.15 32.56
C ASP A 417 8.48 -10.31 33.26
N SER A 418 8.38 -8.99 33.20
CA SER A 418 9.31 -8.13 33.93
C SER A 418 9.20 -8.29 35.45
N TYR A 419 7.99 -8.46 35.98
CA TYR A 419 7.76 -8.75 37.40
C TYR A 419 8.21 -10.18 37.79
N ALA A 420 8.06 -11.16 36.89
CA ALA A 420 8.59 -12.50 37.13
C ALA A 420 10.12 -12.50 37.27
N GLN A 421 10.82 -11.76 36.41
CA GLN A 421 12.28 -11.57 36.51
C GLN A 421 12.69 -10.84 37.80
N ALA A 422 11.82 -9.96 38.31
CA ALA A 422 12.02 -9.26 39.59
C ALA A 422 11.54 -10.08 40.80
N ASN A 423 11.16 -11.33 40.62
CA ASN A 423 10.63 -12.23 41.66
C ASN A 423 9.41 -11.67 42.43
N GLN A 424 8.44 -11.10 41.69
CA GLN A 424 7.20 -10.51 42.22
C GLN A 424 5.96 -11.30 41.77
N PRO A 425 5.73 -12.52 42.28
CA PRO A 425 4.71 -13.43 41.76
C PRO A 425 3.26 -12.90 41.90
N ASP A 426 2.94 -12.17 42.97
CA ASP A 426 1.60 -11.61 43.18
C ASP A 426 1.26 -10.54 42.10
N SER A 427 2.25 -9.75 41.66
CA SER A 427 2.08 -8.81 40.58
C SER A 427 1.88 -9.51 39.23
N VAL A 428 2.58 -10.64 39.00
CA VAL A 428 2.41 -11.48 37.81
C VAL A 428 0.99 -12.07 37.77
N GLU A 429 0.55 -12.66 38.87
CA GLU A 429 -0.81 -13.23 39.01
C GLU A 429 -1.89 -12.21 38.64
N SER A 430 -1.85 -11.02 39.27
CA SER A 430 -2.82 -9.95 39.03
C SER A 430 -2.89 -9.52 37.55
N LEU A 431 -1.75 -9.40 36.89
CA LEU A 431 -1.70 -9.02 35.48
C LEU A 431 -2.22 -10.10 34.55
N LEU A 432 -1.85 -11.36 34.78
CA LEU A 432 -2.31 -12.48 33.96
C LEU A 432 -3.82 -12.71 34.08
N GLN A 433 -4.40 -12.62 35.29
CA GLN A 433 -5.84 -12.71 35.50
C GLN A 433 -6.59 -11.59 34.78
N ARG A 434 -6.08 -10.34 34.87
CA ARG A 434 -6.64 -9.19 34.14
C ARG A 434 -6.55 -9.38 32.64
N ALA A 435 -5.40 -9.84 32.14
CA ALA A 435 -5.20 -10.09 30.72
C ALA A 435 -6.13 -11.19 30.18
N ALA A 436 -6.31 -12.28 30.95
CA ALA A 436 -7.17 -13.40 30.58
C ALA A 436 -8.67 -13.06 30.59
N ALA A 437 -9.06 -12.04 31.34
CA ALA A 437 -10.43 -11.52 31.38
C ALA A 437 -10.81 -10.63 30.19
N LEU A 438 -9.83 -10.21 29.36
CA LEU A 438 -10.10 -9.34 28.21
C LEU A 438 -10.80 -10.12 27.07
N PRO A 439 -11.74 -9.48 26.36
CA PRO A 439 -12.33 -10.06 25.15
C PRO A 439 -11.25 -10.38 24.10
N GLY A 440 -11.23 -11.60 23.58
CA GLY A 440 -10.26 -12.02 22.57
C GLY A 440 -8.83 -12.23 23.07
N ALA A 441 -8.60 -12.31 24.39
CA ALA A 441 -7.30 -12.64 24.96
C ALA A 441 -6.83 -14.02 24.50
N ASP A 442 -5.56 -14.12 24.15
CA ASP A 442 -4.90 -15.41 23.88
C ASP A 442 -4.63 -16.14 25.20
N LYS A 443 -5.67 -16.85 25.67
CA LYS A 443 -5.62 -17.60 26.94
C LYS A 443 -4.55 -18.67 26.93
N HIS A 444 -4.28 -19.28 25.75
CA HIS A 444 -3.25 -20.29 25.62
C HIS A 444 -1.86 -19.71 25.94
N THR A 445 -1.49 -18.61 25.29
CA THR A 445 -0.20 -17.94 25.56
C THR A 445 -0.06 -17.49 27.02
N LEU A 446 -1.12 -16.95 27.63
CA LEU A 446 -1.11 -16.53 29.03
C LEU A 446 -0.94 -17.71 29.99
N SER A 447 -1.68 -18.82 29.76
CA SER A 447 -1.59 -20.06 30.54
C SER A 447 -0.20 -20.70 30.42
N GLN A 448 0.34 -20.82 29.20
CA GLN A 448 1.68 -21.36 28.97
C GLN A 448 2.77 -20.55 29.66
N PHE A 449 2.63 -19.21 29.65
CA PHE A 449 3.55 -18.35 30.39
C PHE A 449 3.51 -18.64 31.90
N ALA A 450 2.32 -18.70 32.49
CA ALA A 450 2.14 -19.03 33.93
C ALA A 450 2.68 -20.43 34.25
N LEU A 451 2.42 -21.43 33.40
CA LEU A 451 2.90 -22.80 33.52
C LEU A 451 4.45 -22.84 33.52
N GLY A 452 5.07 -22.15 32.57
CA GLY A 452 6.52 -22.09 32.48
C GLY A 452 7.16 -21.44 33.70
N GLN A 453 6.61 -20.31 34.17
CA GLN A 453 7.09 -19.64 35.38
C GLN A 453 6.95 -20.54 36.64
N GLY A 454 5.75 -21.12 36.85
CA GLY A 454 5.51 -22.01 38.00
C GLY A 454 6.38 -23.26 37.96
N GLY A 455 6.56 -23.87 36.78
CA GLY A 455 7.44 -25.03 36.58
C GLY A 455 8.93 -24.74 36.88
N ASN A 456 9.41 -23.57 36.44
CA ASN A 456 10.79 -23.13 36.73
C ASN A 456 10.99 -22.85 38.22
N MET A 457 10.04 -22.17 38.87
CA MET A 457 10.06 -21.94 40.32
C MET A 457 10.08 -23.26 41.09
N TYR A 458 9.23 -24.22 40.70
CA TYR A 458 9.19 -25.57 41.30
C TYR A 458 10.56 -26.25 41.19
N LYS A 459 11.12 -26.33 39.99
CA LYS A 459 12.42 -26.97 39.76
C LYS A 459 13.52 -26.37 40.63
N ALA A 460 13.61 -25.03 40.64
CA ALA A 460 14.63 -24.31 41.39
C ALA A 460 14.46 -24.49 42.90
N ALA A 461 13.25 -24.42 43.41
CA ALA A 461 12.98 -24.54 44.84
C ALA A 461 13.10 -25.98 45.36
N ASN A 462 12.70 -26.96 44.54
CA ASN A 462 12.78 -28.39 44.91
C ASN A 462 14.23 -28.92 44.86
N ALA A 463 15.11 -28.29 44.13
CA ALA A 463 16.54 -28.67 44.07
C ALA A 463 17.37 -28.19 45.29
N LYS A 464 16.84 -27.31 46.14
CA LYS A 464 17.53 -26.81 47.35
C LYS A 464 17.42 -27.78 48.50
N GLU A 465 18.41 -27.83 49.36
CA GLU A 465 18.38 -28.55 50.66
C GLU A 465 18.80 -27.59 51.79
N PRO A 466 17.92 -27.30 52.74
CA PRO A 466 16.49 -27.69 52.80
C PRO A 466 15.68 -27.04 51.65
N LYS A 467 14.58 -27.68 51.25
CA LYS A 467 13.68 -27.19 50.18
C LYS A 467 13.17 -25.79 50.50
N ASP A 468 13.18 -24.93 49.48
CA ASP A 468 12.70 -23.56 49.58
C ASP A 468 11.17 -23.55 49.52
N ARG A 469 10.52 -23.69 50.67
CA ARG A 469 9.07 -23.81 50.84
C ARG A 469 8.31 -22.58 50.37
N GLY A 470 8.86 -21.38 50.58
CA GLY A 470 8.27 -20.14 50.10
C GLY A 470 8.18 -20.08 48.59
N SER A 471 9.26 -20.42 47.92
CA SER A 471 9.27 -20.49 46.44
C SER A 471 8.41 -21.64 45.90
N LEU A 472 8.28 -22.78 46.61
CA LEU A 472 7.35 -23.86 46.23
C LEU A 472 5.90 -23.41 46.33
N GLN A 473 5.53 -22.66 47.36
CA GLN A 473 4.17 -22.11 47.51
C GLN A 473 3.88 -21.06 46.40
N ALA A 474 4.84 -20.23 46.06
CA ALA A 474 4.70 -19.30 44.94
C ALA A 474 4.58 -20.04 43.59
N ALA A 475 5.28 -21.17 43.41
CA ALA A 475 5.12 -22.04 42.25
C ALA A 475 3.69 -22.59 42.15
N ILE A 476 3.14 -23.09 43.27
CA ILE A 476 1.74 -23.58 43.31
C ILE A 476 0.78 -22.47 42.86
N LYS A 477 0.89 -21.27 43.41
CA LYS A 477 0.02 -20.14 43.01
C LYS A 477 0.09 -19.87 41.48
N MET A 478 1.29 -19.83 40.95
CA MET A 478 1.48 -19.56 39.52
C MET A 478 0.91 -20.66 38.62
N LEU A 479 1.07 -21.93 39.03
CA LEU A 479 0.47 -23.08 38.35
C LEU A 479 -1.07 -23.09 38.46
N GLN A 480 -1.63 -22.65 39.58
CA GLN A 480 -3.07 -22.45 39.75
C GLN A 480 -3.60 -21.35 38.83
N VAL A 481 -2.85 -20.28 38.62
CA VAL A 481 -3.18 -19.22 37.62
C VAL A 481 -3.23 -19.83 36.21
N SER A 482 -2.23 -20.65 35.84
CA SER A 482 -2.25 -21.37 34.57
C SER A 482 -3.49 -22.23 34.40
N ASP A 483 -3.80 -23.08 35.38
CA ASP A 483 -4.95 -24.00 35.34
C ASP A 483 -6.30 -23.24 35.31
N ALA A 484 -6.38 -22.10 35.98
CA ALA A 484 -7.58 -21.26 36.00
C ALA A 484 -7.82 -20.54 34.67
N ILE A 485 -6.74 -20.16 33.96
CA ILE A 485 -6.84 -19.51 32.64
C ILE A 485 -7.21 -20.53 31.55
N GLU A 486 -6.50 -21.64 31.52
CA GLU A 486 -6.74 -22.77 30.62
C GLU A 486 -6.35 -24.08 31.32
N PRO A 487 -7.33 -24.91 31.73
CA PRO A 487 -7.06 -26.13 32.43
C PRO A 487 -6.17 -27.10 31.67
N SER A 488 -5.11 -27.59 32.31
CA SER A 488 -4.17 -28.52 31.67
C SER A 488 -3.71 -29.62 32.65
N VAL A 489 -3.38 -30.79 32.09
CA VAL A 489 -2.80 -31.91 32.85
C VAL A 489 -1.47 -31.51 33.47
N ASP A 490 -0.64 -30.77 32.71
CA ASP A 490 0.68 -30.32 33.14
C ASP A 490 0.59 -29.41 34.38
N ALA A 491 -0.30 -28.40 34.35
CA ALA A 491 -0.49 -27.51 35.48
C ALA A 491 -0.95 -28.25 36.71
N LYS A 492 -1.97 -29.09 36.58
CA LYS A 492 -2.53 -29.90 37.72
C LYS A 492 -1.49 -30.85 38.30
N PHE A 493 -0.72 -31.55 37.46
CA PHE A 493 0.30 -32.47 37.93
C PHE A 493 1.46 -31.73 38.62
N LEU A 494 1.92 -30.60 38.06
CA LEU A 494 2.97 -29.79 38.69
C LEU A 494 2.51 -29.14 40.01
N ILE A 495 1.21 -28.78 40.13
CA ILE A 495 0.62 -28.38 41.42
C ILE A 495 0.77 -29.51 42.44
N ALA A 496 0.40 -30.76 42.10
CA ALA A 496 0.53 -31.90 42.98
C ALA A 496 1.99 -32.17 43.39
N ALA A 497 2.93 -32.12 42.45
CA ALA A 497 4.34 -32.32 42.73
C ALA A 497 4.93 -31.22 43.64
N SER A 498 4.56 -29.97 43.40
CA SER A 498 4.97 -28.82 44.23
C SER A 498 4.35 -28.94 45.66
N ALA A 499 3.08 -29.30 45.74
CA ALA A 499 2.36 -29.48 46.98
C ALA A 499 2.95 -30.62 47.82
N PHE A 500 3.35 -31.73 47.20
CA PHE A 500 4.05 -32.80 47.87
C PHE A 500 5.37 -32.32 48.49
N ALA A 501 6.17 -31.55 47.73
CA ALA A 501 7.44 -31.02 48.21
C ALA A 501 7.25 -30.07 49.43
N VAL A 502 6.22 -29.21 49.39
CA VAL A 502 5.84 -28.35 50.53
C VAL A 502 5.41 -29.21 51.73
N ALA A 503 4.52 -30.18 51.49
CA ALA A 503 4.00 -31.04 52.56
C ALA A 503 5.10 -31.82 53.25
N GLN A 504 6.00 -32.46 52.52
CA GLN A 504 7.12 -33.23 53.06
C GLN A 504 8.05 -32.35 53.89
N SER A 505 8.46 -31.19 53.37
CA SER A 505 9.31 -30.26 54.12
C SER A 505 8.64 -29.73 55.37
N ALA A 506 7.40 -29.28 55.29
CA ALA A 506 6.64 -28.75 56.43
C ALA A 506 6.35 -29.81 57.49
N TYR A 507 5.97 -31.04 57.09
CA TYR A 507 5.69 -32.15 58.00
C TYR A 507 6.93 -32.54 58.80
N ASN A 508 8.08 -32.68 58.16
CA ASN A 508 9.33 -33.05 58.85
C ASN A 508 9.74 -31.99 59.86
N GLU A 509 9.65 -30.72 59.48
CA GLU A 509 10.01 -29.61 60.38
C GLU A 509 8.99 -29.44 61.53
N ALA A 510 7.68 -29.64 61.26
CA ALA A 510 6.65 -29.59 62.27
C ALA A 510 6.87 -30.65 63.38
N ASN A 511 7.35 -31.84 63.00
CA ASN A 511 7.65 -32.91 63.96
C ASN A 511 8.84 -32.55 64.90
N THR A 512 9.82 -31.80 64.43
CA THR A 512 10.99 -31.37 65.20
C THR A 512 10.69 -30.12 66.01
N THR A 513 10.11 -29.09 65.41
CA THR A 513 9.84 -27.79 66.03
C THR A 513 8.55 -27.73 66.85
N LYS A 514 7.71 -28.73 66.73
CA LYS A 514 6.34 -28.79 67.33
C LYS A 514 5.44 -27.63 66.89
N SER A 515 5.64 -27.12 65.66
CA SER A 515 4.91 -25.99 65.12
C SER A 515 3.53 -26.42 64.58
N CYS A 516 2.45 -25.85 65.13
CA CYS A 516 1.08 -26.02 64.64
C CYS A 516 0.93 -25.46 63.23
N GLU A 517 1.54 -24.32 62.97
CA GLU A 517 1.51 -23.65 61.64
C GLU A 517 2.08 -24.54 60.52
N LEU A 518 3.24 -25.15 60.79
CA LEU A 518 3.87 -26.07 59.84
C LEU A 518 3.07 -27.34 59.61
N ALA A 519 2.46 -27.90 60.71
CA ALA A 519 1.59 -29.05 60.58
C ALA A 519 0.35 -28.76 59.71
N THR A 520 -0.24 -27.57 59.91
CA THR A 520 -1.38 -27.09 59.10
C THR A 520 -0.95 -26.85 57.63
N THR A 521 0.23 -26.26 57.42
CA THR A 521 0.80 -26.08 56.07
C THR A 521 0.96 -27.41 55.35
N ALA A 522 1.48 -28.45 56.03
CA ALA A 522 1.63 -29.76 55.42
C ALA A 522 0.27 -30.38 55.06
N GLN A 523 -0.71 -30.28 55.91
CA GLN A 523 -2.06 -30.82 55.66
C GLN A 523 -2.74 -30.12 54.48
N ASN A 524 -2.69 -28.78 54.44
CA ASN A 524 -3.26 -27.98 53.34
C ASN A 524 -2.58 -28.28 52.00
N ALA A 525 -1.28 -28.47 51.98
CA ALA A 525 -0.55 -28.82 50.76
C ALA A 525 -0.96 -30.22 50.25
N LEU A 526 -1.10 -31.21 51.10
CA LEU A 526 -1.54 -32.55 50.70
C LEU A 526 -2.95 -32.54 50.08
N ALA A 527 -3.83 -31.65 50.55
CA ALA A 527 -5.20 -31.51 49.99
C ALA A 527 -5.20 -31.06 48.53
N LEU A 528 -4.12 -30.38 48.05
CA LEU A 528 -3.98 -29.93 46.65
C LEU A 528 -3.51 -31.04 45.69
N MET A 529 -3.11 -32.22 46.21
CA MET A 529 -2.47 -33.25 45.38
C MET A 529 -3.46 -34.06 44.54
N GLN A 530 -4.66 -34.36 45.04
CA GLN A 530 -5.59 -35.31 44.42
C GLN A 530 -5.94 -34.95 42.96
N PRO A 531 -6.34 -33.70 42.63
CA PRO A 531 -6.67 -33.32 41.24
C PRO A 531 -5.51 -33.55 40.27
N GLY A 532 -4.27 -33.33 40.71
CA GLY A 532 -3.08 -33.54 39.90
C GLY A 532 -2.72 -35.01 39.70
N ILE A 533 -2.94 -35.84 40.73
CA ILE A 533 -2.77 -37.29 40.64
C ILE A 533 -3.77 -37.88 39.62
N ASP A 534 -5.05 -37.48 39.73
CA ASP A 534 -6.11 -37.93 38.83
C ASP A 534 -5.84 -37.53 37.37
N ALA A 535 -5.46 -36.27 37.16
CA ALA A 535 -5.10 -35.77 35.83
C ALA A 535 -3.84 -36.48 35.26
N GLY A 536 -2.80 -36.65 36.10
CA GLY A 536 -1.57 -37.33 35.71
C GLY A 536 -1.78 -38.80 35.36
N ALA A 537 -2.72 -39.48 35.99
CA ALA A 537 -3.04 -40.87 35.70
C ALA A 537 -3.57 -41.10 34.26
N THR A 538 -4.13 -40.07 33.65
CA THR A 538 -4.62 -40.09 32.25
C THR A 538 -3.55 -39.70 31.22
N SER A 539 -2.37 -39.26 31.65
CA SER A 539 -1.28 -38.76 30.79
C SER A 539 -0.17 -39.80 30.61
N ASP A 540 0.22 -40.07 29.38
CA ASP A 540 1.35 -40.97 29.10
C ASP A 540 2.65 -40.43 29.72
N VAL A 541 2.81 -39.11 29.87
CA VAL A 541 3.98 -38.44 30.45
C VAL A 541 4.03 -38.64 31.97
N TYR A 542 2.91 -38.50 32.67
CA TYR A 542 2.84 -38.42 34.13
C TYR A 542 2.32 -39.69 34.81
N LYS A 543 1.79 -40.66 34.07
CA LYS A 543 1.13 -41.88 34.58
C LYS A 543 1.95 -42.60 35.63
N THR A 544 3.23 -42.83 35.36
CA THR A 544 4.12 -43.52 36.28
C THR A 544 4.37 -42.72 37.56
N SER A 545 4.61 -41.41 37.42
CA SER A 545 4.85 -40.53 38.58
C SER A 545 3.56 -40.31 39.39
N ALA A 546 2.42 -40.17 38.74
CA ALA A 546 1.11 -40.07 39.41
C ALA A 546 0.80 -41.32 40.24
N ALA A 547 1.08 -42.53 39.71
CA ALA A 547 0.90 -43.79 40.42
C ALA A 547 1.77 -43.90 41.69
N GLN A 548 2.97 -43.26 41.69
CA GLN A 548 3.82 -43.22 42.90
C GLN A 548 3.27 -42.31 44.01
N TYR A 549 2.53 -41.25 43.65
CA TYR A 549 1.93 -40.35 44.64
C TYR A 549 0.69 -40.93 45.33
N VAL A 550 0.00 -41.90 44.73
CA VAL A 550 -1.23 -42.52 45.35
C VAL A 550 -0.93 -43.10 46.73
N PRO A 551 0.01 -44.05 46.92
CA PRO A 551 0.29 -44.60 48.23
C PRO A 551 0.88 -43.55 49.18
N VAL A 552 1.65 -42.61 48.68
CA VAL A 552 2.23 -41.52 49.46
C VAL A 552 1.13 -40.65 50.06
N LEU A 553 0.16 -40.21 49.25
CA LEU A 553 -0.97 -39.39 49.71
C LEU A 553 -1.82 -40.16 50.73
N ALA A 554 -2.12 -41.47 50.48
CA ALA A 554 -2.88 -42.34 51.39
C ALA A 554 -2.23 -42.46 52.78
N GLN A 555 -0.88 -42.45 52.84
CA GLN A 555 -0.15 -42.51 54.08
C GLN A 555 -0.01 -41.17 54.80
N PHE A 556 0.36 -40.12 54.05
CA PHE A 556 0.69 -38.82 54.62
C PHE A 556 -0.53 -37.98 55.00
N LEU A 557 -1.66 -38.11 54.32
CA LEU A 557 -2.86 -37.32 54.60
C LEU A 557 -3.39 -37.59 56.03
N PRO A 558 -3.63 -38.86 56.47
CA PRO A 558 -4.06 -39.12 57.83
C PRO A 558 -2.95 -38.80 58.86
N ALA A 559 -1.68 -39.02 58.55
CA ALA A 559 -0.55 -38.69 59.43
C ALA A 559 -0.45 -37.17 59.71
N SER A 560 -0.63 -36.33 58.66
CA SER A 560 -0.64 -34.86 58.80
C SER A 560 -1.84 -34.38 59.65
N ALA A 561 -3.02 -34.95 59.41
CA ALA A 561 -4.23 -34.66 60.22
C ALA A 561 -4.04 -34.98 61.68
N ALA A 562 -3.43 -36.15 62.00
CA ALA A 562 -3.09 -36.55 63.38
C ALA A 562 -2.08 -35.58 64.01
N LEU A 563 -1.06 -35.10 63.19
CA LEU A 563 -0.07 -34.13 63.65
C LEU A 563 -0.72 -32.77 63.96
N VAL A 564 -1.61 -32.28 63.14
CA VAL A 564 -2.39 -31.04 63.38
C VAL A 564 -3.19 -31.17 64.66
N LYS A 565 -3.96 -32.26 64.81
CA LYS A 565 -4.72 -32.51 66.01
C LYS A 565 -3.87 -32.57 67.31
N LYS A 566 -2.60 -33.00 67.17
CA LYS A 566 -1.66 -33.10 68.31
C LYS A 566 -1.03 -31.74 68.64
N LEU A 567 -0.73 -30.91 67.65
CA LEU A 567 0.07 -29.66 67.81
C LEU A 567 -0.78 -28.38 67.87
N CYS A 568 -1.99 -28.41 67.36
CA CYS A 568 -2.89 -27.26 67.29
C CYS A 568 -4.03 -27.37 68.35
N LYS A 569 -3.67 -27.49 69.61
CA LYS A 569 -4.62 -27.47 70.69
C LYS A 569 -5.01 -26.04 71.08
#